data_1e129def4a0526d34a30132db02902a2
#
_entry.id   1e129def4a0526d34a30132db02902a2
#
_cell.length_a   1.000
_cell.length_b   1.000
_cell.length_c   1.000
_cell.angle_alpha   90.00
_cell.angle_beta   90.00
_cell.angle_gamma   90.00
#
_symmetry.space_group_name_H-M   'P 1'
#
loop_
_entity.id
_entity.type
_entity.pdbx_description
1 polymer ?
#
loop_
_entity_poly.entity_id
_entity_poly.type
_entity_poly.pdbx_seq_one_letter_code
_entity_poly.pdbx_strand_id
1 'polypeptide(L)'
;MEPAIKEIQNQIISCCDCPRLVSFRRQIAEKKRKSFMDWDYWGKPVPGYGDPNSRLLILGLAPAAHGGNRTGRVFTGDKSADFLFKCLSA
;
A
#
# COMPACT_ATOMS: atom_id res chain seq x y z
N MET A 1 -2.46 17.32 -6.35
CA MET A 1 -1.32 17.03 -5.45
C MET A 1 -0.11 17.82 -5.94
N GLU A 2 0.71 18.28 -5.04
CA GLU A 2 1.90 19.05 -5.39
C GLU A 2 2.85 18.26 -6.30
N PRO A 3 3.48 18.92 -7.30
CA PRO A 3 4.38 18.21 -8.23
C PRO A 3 5.53 17.47 -7.56
N ALA A 4 6.12 18.03 -6.50
CA ALA A 4 7.22 17.39 -5.77
C ALA A 4 6.80 16.09 -5.11
N ILE A 5 5.62 16.06 -4.48
CA ILE A 5 5.09 14.87 -3.84
C ILE A 5 4.72 13.81 -4.87
N LYS A 6 4.14 14.23 -5.99
CA LYS A 6 3.81 13.33 -7.09
C LYS A 6 5.05 12.65 -7.67
N GLU A 7 6.13 13.39 -7.83
CA GLU A 7 7.41 12.85 -8.31
C GLU A 7 7.97 11.82 -7.34
N ILE A 8 7.97 12.10 -6.04
CA ILE A 8 8.41 11.15 -5.01
C ILE A 8 7.56 9.88 -5.05
N GLN A 9 6.25 10.01 -5.17
CA GLN A 9 5.35 8.86 -5.28
C GLN A 9 5.65 8.02 -6.51
N ASN A 10 5.92 8.63 -7.65
CA ASN A 10 6.28 7.91 -8.88
C ASN A 10 7.61 7.15 -8.71
N GLN A 11 8.59 7.75 -8.04
CA GLN A 11 9.85 7.10 -7.72
C GLN A 11 9.63 5.90 -6.80
N ILE A 12 8.77 6.03 -5.80
CA ILE A 12 8.44 4.94 -4.88
C ILE A 12 7.80 3.77 -5.65
N ILE A 13 6.82 4.04 -6.49
CA ILE A 13 6.08 3.00 -7.22
C ILE A 13 7.01 2.20 -8.14
N SER A 14 7.99 2.85 -8.73
CA SER A 14 8.94 2.18 -9.64
C SER A 14 10.18 1.62 -8.95
N CYS A 15 10.30 1.77 -7.63
CA CYS A 15 11.49 1.31 -6.89
C CYS A 15 11.57 -0.21 -6.81
N CYS A 16 12.74 -0.77 -7.14
CA CYS A 16 13.03 -2.20 -7.06
C CYS A 16 14.38 -2.47 -6.37
N ASP A 17 14.78 -1.60 -5.45
CA ASP A 17 16.12 -1.64 -4.84
C ASP A 17 16.30 -2.77 -3.81
N CYS A 18 15.21 -3.32 -3.27
CA CYS A 18 15.25 -4.36 -2.25
C CYS A 18 14.85 -5.72 -2.84
N PRO A 19 15.79 -6.52 -3.36
CA PRO A 19 15.44 -7.75 -4.10
C PRO A 19 14.55 -8.70 -3.31
N ARG A 20 14.81 -8.86 -2.01
CA ARG A 20 14.03 -9.75 -1.16
C ARG A 20 12.57 -9.30 -1.03
N LEU A 21 12.35 -7.99 -0.84
CA LEU A 21 11.00 -7.43 -0.74
C LEU A 21 10.29 -7.46 -2.09
N VAL A 22 11.00 -7.18 -3.18
CA VAL A 22 10.46 -7.27 -4.54
C VAL A 22 10.00 -8.69 -4.84
N SER A 23 10.84 -9.68 -4.55
CA SER A 23 10.51 -11.09 -4.75
C SER A 23 9.29 -11.50 -3.93
N PHE A 24 9.26 -11.13 -2.65
CA PHE A 24 8.16 -11.48 -1.75
C PHE A 24 6.82 -10.90 -2.24
N ARG A 25 6.76 -9.61 -2.54
CA ARG A 25 5.49 -9.00 -2.95
C ARG A 25 4.99 -9.52 -4.30
N ARG A 26 5.91 -9.86 -5.22
CA ARG A 26 5.55 -10.45 -6.52
C ARG A 26 5.01 -11.87 -6.36
N GLN A 27 5.62 -12.67 -5.49
CA GLN A 27 5.11 -14.00 -5.19
C GLN A 27 3.70 -13.95 -4.60
N ILE A 28 3.47 -13.04 -3.66
CA ILE A 28 2.14 -12.86 -3.07
C ILE A 28 1.13 -12.42 -4.14
N ALA A 29 1.52 -11.53 -5.04
CA ALA A 29 0.65 -11.05 -6.11
C ALA A 29 0.29 -12.15 -7.11
N GLU A 30 1.20 -13.10 -7.36
CA GLU A 30 0.94 -14.25 -8.23
C GLU A 30 0.09 -15.32 -7.56
N LYS A 31 0.48 -15.71 -6.33
CA LYS A 31 -0.20 -16.80 -5.60
C LYS A 31 -1.55 -16.36 -5.05
N LYS A 32 -1.62 -15.12 -4.57
CA LYS A 32 -2.83 -14.53 -4.00
C LYS A 32 -3.34 -15.30 -2.77
N ARG A 33 -4.36 -14.78 -2.11
CA ARG A 33 -5.11 -15.50 -1.10
C ARG A 33 -6.36 -16.08 -1.76
N LYS A 34 -6.81 -17.26 -1.32
CA LYS A 34 -7.98 -17.94 -1.89
C LYS A 34 -9.19 -17.03 -2.03
N SER A 35 -9.46 -16.18 -1.03
CA SER A 35 -10.58 -15.23 -1.05
C SER A 35 -10.41 -14.06 -2.02
N PHE A 36 -9.21 -13.87 -2.57
CA PHE A 36 -8.90 -12.77 -3.48
C PHE A 36 -8.40 -13.23 -4.84
N MET A 37 -8.73 -14.45 -5.24
CA MET A 37 -8.23 -15.01 -6.52
C MET A 37 -8.69 -14.22 -7.73
N ASP A 38 -9.82 -13.53 -7.64
CA ASP A 38 -10.35 -12.70 -8.74
C ASP A 38 -9.73 -11.30 -8.78
N TRP A 39 -8.86 -10.96 -7.84
CA TRP A 39 -8.22 -9.67 -7.78
C TRP A 39 -6.95 -9.62 -8.62
N ASP A 40 -6.72 -8.50 -9.30
CA ASP A 40 -5.42 -8.15 -9.84
C ASP A 40 -4.65 -7.40 -8.76
N TYR A 41 -3.67 -8.07 -8.15
CA TYR A 41 -2.87 -7.43 -7.10
C TYR A 41 -1.99 -6.34 -7.67
N TRP A 42 -1.88 -5.22 -6.94
CA TRP A 42 -0.98 -4.13 -7.28
C TRP A 42 0.47 -4.61 -7.42
N GLY A 43 1.00 -5.35 -6.43
CA GLY A 43 2.30 -6.02 -6.48
C GLY A 43 3.51 -5.11 -6.69
N LYS A 44 3.36 -3.82 -6.42
CA LYS A 44 4.40 -2.79 -6.56
C LYS A 44 4.56 -2.04 -5.25
N PRO A 45 5.61 -1.22 -5.09
CA PRO A 45 5.68 -0.33 -3.93
C PRO A 45 4.44 0.54 -3.83
N VAL A 46 3.97 0.74 -2.61
CA VAL A 46 2.72 1.47 -2.34
C VAL A 46 3.07 2.88 -1.91
N PRO A 47 2.60 3.90 -2.64
CA PRO A 47 2.89 5.29 -2.28
C PRO A 47 2.07 5.73 -1.07
N GLY A 48 2.46 6.85 -0.47
CA GLY A 48 1.66 7.49 0.55
C GLY A 48 0.33 8.00 -0.01
N TYR A 49 -0.65 8.17 0.85
CA TYR A 49 -1.98 8.63 0.47
C TYR A 49 -2.47 9.70 1.44
N GLY A 50 -3.11 10.73 0.93
CA GLY A 50 -3.75 11.76 1.72
C GLY A 50 -3.44 13.17 1.24
N ASP A 51 -3.88 14.14 2.03
CA ASP A 51 -3.69 15.56 1.76
C ASP A 51 -2.26 15.96 2.11
N PRO A 52 -1.47 16.52 1.17
CA PRO A 52 -0.10 16.97 1.44
C PRO A 52 -0.02 18.11 2.46
N ASN A 53 -1.11 18.80 2.72
CA ASN A 53 -1.18 19.88 3.68
C ASN A 53 -1.70 19.43 5.05
N SER A 54 -1.92 18.15 5.27
CA SER A 54 -2.41 17.66 6.55
C SER A 54 -1.35 17.79 7.65
N ARG A 55 -1.83 17.96 8.87
CA ARG A 55 -0.99 18.20 10.05
C ARG A 55 -0.69 16.92 10.82
N LEU A 56 -1.30 15.82 10.43
CA LEU A 56 -1.11 14.50 11.06
C LEU A 56 -0.58 13.52 10.03
N LEU A 57 0.53 12.89 10.37
CA LEU A 57 1.10 11.81 9.56
C LEU A 57 0.88 10.48 10.27
N ILE A 58 0.27 9.52 9.58
CA ILE A 58 0.14 8.15 10.08
C ILE A 58 1.16 7.28 9.37
N LEU A 59 2.12 6.76 10.13
CA LEU A 59 3.22 5.97 9.60
C LEU A 59 3.13 4.54 10.14
N GLY A 60 2.93 3.57 9.25
CA GLY A 60 2.94 2.16 9.57
C GLY A 60 4.26 1.50 9.20
N LEU A 61 4.44 0.25 9.63
CA LEU A 61 5.67 -0.50 9.36
C LEU A 61 5.77 -0.91 7.90
N ALA A 62 4.70 -1.46 7.33
CA ALA A 62 4.69 -1.97 5.96
C ALA A 62 3.25 -2.22 5.49
N PRO A 63 3.00 -2.13 4.17
CA PRO A 63 1.71 -2.55 3.62
C PRO A 63 1.50 -4.05 3.83
N ALA A 64 0.27 -4.45 4.11
CA ALA A 64 -0.05 -5.86 4.28
C ALA A 64 0.02 -6.61 2.94
N ALA A 65 0.46 -7.87 2.99
CA ALA A 65 0.64 -8.70 1.79
C ALA A 65 -0.63 -8.84 0.95
N HIS A 66 -1.78 -8.98 1.62
CA HIS A 66 -3.09 -9.09 0.95
C HIS A 66 -3.98 -7.85 1.18
N GLY A 67 -3.44 -6.81 1.81
CA GLY A 67 -4.07 -5.50 1.97
C GLY A 67 -3.51 -4.50 0.99
N GLY A 68 -2.54 -3.66 1.41
CA GLY A 68 -1.94 -2.64 0.57
C GLY A 68 -1.27 -3.19 -0.69
N ASN A 69 -0.58 -4.33 -0.60
CA ASN A 69 0.02 -4.98 -1.77
C ASN A 69 -1.03 -5.44 -2.79
N ARG A 70 -2.24 -5.71 -2.36
CA ARG A 70 -3.36 -6.08 -3.22
C ARG A 70 -4.04 -4.86 -3.83
N THR A 71 -4.31 -3.83 -3.02
CA THR A 71 -5.13 -2.68 -3.42
C THR A 71 -4.34 -1.55 -4.07
N GLY A 72 -3.04 -1.43 -3.79
CA GLY A 72 -2.21 -0.31 -4.22
C GLY A 72 -2.35 0.94 -3.36
N ARG A 73 -3.03 0.86 -2.22
CA ARG A 73 -3.25 1.99 -1.31
C ARG A 73 -2.95 1.56 0.13
N VAL A 74 -2.23 2.40 0.87
CA VAL A 74 -1.93 2.14 2.28
C VAL A 74 -3.21 2.10 3.12
N PHE A 75 -3.17 1.34 4.20
CA PHE A 75 -4.27 1.22 5.18
C PHE A 75 -5.61 0.85 4.55
N THR A 76 -5.59 -0.08 3.59
CA THR A 76 -6.81 -0.61 2.97
C THR A 76 -6.73 -2.11 2.81
N GLY A 77 -7.87 -2.75 2.73
CA GLY A 77 -8.00 -4.13 2.29
C GLY A 77 -7.76 -5.20 3.35
N ASP A 78 -7.63 -4.83 4.63
CA ASP A 78 -7.51 -5.79 5.72
C ASP A 78 -8.22 -5.30 6.99
N LYS A 79 -8.28 -6.19 8.00
CA LYS A 79 -8.99 -5.89 9.26
C LYS A 79 -8.35 -4.76 10.05
N SER A 80 -7.01 -4.67 10.01
CA SER A 80 -6.27 -3.62 10.69
C SER A 80 -6.63 -2.24 10.13
N ALA A 81 -6.69 -2.14 8.81
CA ALA A 81 -7.09 -0.91 8.14
C ALA A 81 -8.54 -0.53 8.45
N ASP A 82 -9.45 -1.49 8.41
CA ASP A 82 -10.85 -1.26 8.73
C ASP A 82 -11.01 -0.75 10.15
N PHE A 83 -10.30 -1.35 11.10
CA PHE A 83 -10.30 -0.93 12.50
C PHE A 83 -9.77 0.51 12.66
N LEU A 84 -8.67 0.84 11.98
CA LEU A 84 -8.09 2.17 12.02
C LEU A 84 -9.10 3.24 11.59
N PHE A 85 -9.71 3.06 10.42
CA PHE A 85 -10.67 4.03 9.89
C PHE A 85 -11.94 4.12 10.73
N LYS A 86 -12.39 3.01 11.29
CA LYS A 86 -13.50 2.99 12.22
C LYS A 86 -13.20 3.85 13.45
N CYS A 87 -12.01 3.76 14.00
CA CYS A 87 -11.60 4.58 15.16
C CYS A 87 -11.48 6.06 14.79
N LEU A 88 -10.96 6.37 13.60
CA LEU A 88 -10.81 7.76 13.15
C LEU A 88 -12.14 8.45 12.87
N SER A 89 -13.16 7.69 12.49
CA SER A 89 -14.48 8.25 12.20
C SER A 89 -15.44 8.28 13.40
N ALA A 90 -15.00 7.77 14.51
CA ALA A 90 -15.81 7.77 15.75
C ALA A 90 -15.91 9.15 16.39
#